data_46cd1b4ea95c3c3bab2e9353909ce2cd
#
_entry.id   46cd1b4ea95c3c3bab2e9353909ce2cd
#
_cell.length_a   1.000
_cell.length_b   1.000
_cell.length_c   1.000
_cell.angle_alpha   90.00
_cell.angle_beta   90.00
_cell.angle_gamma   90.00
#
_symmetry.space_group_name_H-M   'P 1'
#
loop_
_entity.id
_entity.type
_entity.pdbx_description
1 polymer ?
#
loop_
_entity_poly.entity_id
_entity_poly.type
_entity_poly.pdbx_seq_one_letter_code
_entity_poly.pdbx_strand_id
1 'polypeptide(L)'
;MRRIYILLLLILACCPMMLHAENETSYLPLIGIRQGGVVKQGRTVELTMSVDLSKAKIRTQHTVALTPVLMSADSSREVTFPPIVIDGKTRHKVYLRAQRLESVELPPFHNDSAQVIIRHSSKGQHYDYAATVPYERWMLDGRIKIREEVHGCVNCDKGKAEQSLWAGILPAYVPDYKLDSIAPEPEPVKVRAETRTARLQFRQDSYNILPGFKNNRAELDTVSNSIELVKKNTDVRIIGIYITGYASPEGSMAHNMALSENRAKALADYIRRYDAIAPEMLHVDWKGEDWEGFVRVLGDFPNLLKRDEVYEIIERYPDERDFCELQLQKLVPPTIYHRLLTEIYPALRRNEYRIEYNVRNFNLEEARRMVDERPDLLSLSEMYKVADSYGKGTPGYDLSLIHISEPTRRSYIS
;
A
#
# COMPACT_ATOMS: atom_id res chain seq x y z
N MET A 1 -51.66 42.63 34.63
CA MET A 1 -50.26 42.24 34.39
C MET A 1 -50.11 40.88 33.67
N ARG A 2 -51.09 40.01 33.69
CA ARG A 2 -50.98 38.68 33.02
C ARG A 2 -51.16 38.69 31.48
N ARG A 3 -51.74 39.72 30.87
CA ARG A 3 -51.95 39.86 29.43
C ARG A 3 -50.75 40.43 28.64
N ILE A 4 -49.82 41.11 29.30
CA ILE A 4 -48.64 41.71 28.70
C ILE A 4 -47.52 40.63 28.50
N TYR A 5 -47.45 39.67 29.41
CA TYR A 5 -46.48 38.55 29.26
C TYR A 5 -46.79 37.57 28.12
N ILE A 6 -48.09 37.42 27.80
CA ILE A 6 -48.49 36.53 26.67
C ILE A 6 -48.18 37.18 25.32
N LEU A 7 -48.22 38.50 25.21
CA LEU A 7 -47.83 39.21 23.99
C LEU A 7 -46.34 39.24 23.74
N LEU A 8 -45.53 39.30 24.82
CA LEU A 8 -44.06 39.23 24.72
C LEU A 8 -43.56 37.82 24.37
N LEU A 9 -44.24 36.76 24.82
CA LEU A 9 -43.90 35.39 24.48
C LEU A 9 -44.27 35.03 23.03
N LEU A 10 -45.32 35.65 22.45
CA LEU A 10 -45.71 35.47 21.05
C LEU A 10 -44.79 36.23 20.08
N ILE A 11 -44.16 37.31 20.48
CA ILE A 11 -43.21 38.07 19.66
C ILE A 11 -41.84 37.33 19.61
N LEU A 12 -41.46 36.57 20.66
CA LEU A 12 -40.23 35.77 20.65
C LEU A 12 -40.37 34.46 19.83
N ALA A 13 -41.60 34.00 19.56
CA ALA A 13 -41.84 32.79 18.78
C ALA A 13 -41.92 33.02 17.25
N CYS A 14 -41.89 34.28 16.81
CA CYS A 14 -41.93 34.63 15.36
C CYS A 14 -40.64 35.26 14.85
N CYS A 15 -39.50 34.98 15.49
CA CYS A 15 -38.23 35.20 14.81
C CYS A 15 -38.00 34.02 13.85
N PRO A 16 -38.16 34.19 12.54
CA PRO A 16 -37.72 33.17 11.63
C PRO A 16 -36.21 33.06 11.85
N MET A 17 -35.74 31.92 12.39
CA MET A 17 -34.36 31.50 12.16
C MET A 17 -34.17 31.52 10.65
N MET A 18 -33.67 32.62 10.12
CA MET A 18 -33.03 32.64 8.81
C MET A 18 -31.86 31.70 8.98
N LEU A 19 -32.12 30.38 8.76
CA LEU A 19 -31.09 29.50 8.32
C LEU A 19 -30.59 30.13 7.00
N HIS A 20 -29.46 30.81 7.09
CA HIS A 20 -28.65 31.05 5.91
C HIS A 20 -28.20 29.66 5.45
N ALA A 21 -29.00 29.04 4.60
CA ALA A 21 -28.48 28.04 3.69
C ALA A 21 -27.45 28.81 2.87
N GLU A 22 -26.17 28.68 3.24
CA GLU A 22 -25.08 29.04 2.34
C GLU A 22 -25.41 28.30 1.04
N ASN A 23 -25.72 29.06 -0.03
CA ASN A 23 -25.95 28.48 -1.33
C ASN A 23 -24.65 27.84 -1.76
N GLU A 24 -24.52 26.53 -1.52
CA GLU A 24 -23.39 25.75 -1.98
C GLU A 24 -23.31 25.88 -3.50
N THR A 25 -22.19 26.43 -3.98
CA THR A 25 -21.98 26.64 -5.41
C THR A 25 -21.43 25.35 -5.98
N SER A 26 -22.19 24.66 -6.83
CA SER A 26 -21.70 23.50 -7.61
C SER A 26 -21.72 23.81 -9.09
N TYR A 27 -20.70 23.39 -9.79
CA TYR A 27 -20.58 23.43 -11.26
C TYR A 27 -20.73 22.06 -11.88
N LEU A 28 -20.67 20.99 -11.10
CA LEU A 28 -20.72 19.61 -11.57
C LEU A 28 -21.92 19.29 -12.52
N PRO A 29 -23.12 19.77 -12.25
CA PRO A 29 -24.24 19.56 -13.18
C PRO A 29 -24.09 20.22 -14.56
N LEU A 30 -23.16 21.18 -14.67
CA LEU A 30 -22.89 21.92 -15.94
C LEU A 30 -21.63 21.36 -16.64
N ILE A 31 -20.93 20.44 -16.04
CA ILE A 31 -19.71 19.81 -16.57
C ILE A 31 -20.11 18.46 -17.16
N GLY A 32 -19.90 18.31 -18.46
CA GLY A 32 -20.16 17.03 -19.13
C GLY A 32 -18.95 16.08 -18.90
N ILE A 33 -19.17 14.95 -18.25
CA ILE A 33 -18.13 13.95 -18.08
C ILE A 33 -18.50 12.71 -18.89
N ARG A 34 -17.63 12.36 -19.85
CA ARG A 34 -17.77 11.17 -20.69
C ARG A 34 -16.75 10.14 -20.30
N GLN A 35 -17.20 8.91 -20.19
CA GLN A 35 -16.37 7.77 -19.89
C GLN A 35 -15.38 7.49 -21.03
N GLY A 36 -14.09 7.38 -20.71
CA GLY A 36 -13.08 6.78 -21.57
C GLY A 36 -12.90 5.31 -21.22
N GLY A 37 -12.60 5.03 -19.97
CA GLY A 37 -12.41 3.66 -19.46
C GLY A 37 -11.61 3.64 -18.17
N VAL A 38 -11.69 2.51 -17.49
CA VAL A 38 -10.78 2.19 -16.35
C VAL A 38 -10.17 0.83 -16.63
N VAL A 39 -8.87 0.79 -16.80
CA VAL A 39 -8.17 -0.42 -17.25
C VAL A 39 -7.04 -0.73 -16.29
N LYS A 40 -6.92 -2.00 -15.88
CA LYS A 40 -5.76 -2.48 -15.15
C LYS A 40 -4.62 -2.74 -16.13
N GLN A 41 -3.50 -2.05 -15.95
CA GLN A 41 -2.26 -2.26 -16.70
C GLN A 41 -1.13 -2.67 -15.75
N GLY A 42 -0.78 -3.94 -15.75
CA GLY A 42 0.26 -4.46 -14.87
C GLY A 42 -0.04 -4.21 -13.38
N ARG A 43 0.75 -3.33 -12.74
CA ARG A 43 0.61 -2.96 -11.33
C ARG A 43 -0.17 -1.67 -11.08
N THR A 44 -0.74 -1.07 -12.11
CA THR A 44 -1.48 0.18 -12.02
C THR A 44 -2.87 0.05 -12.58
N VAL A 45 -3.76 0.94 -12.13
CA VAL A 45 -5.08 1.19 -12.73
C VAL A 45 -5.03 2.54 -13.41
N GLU A 46 -5.33 2.56 -14.70
CA GLU A 46 -5.44 3.77 -15.50
C GLU A 46 -6.91 4.17 -15.65
N LEU A 47 -7.21 5.43 -15.36
CA LEU A 47 -8.50 6.06 -15.60
C LEU A 47 -8.36 7.03 -16.75
N THR A 48 -9.21 6.88 -17.77
CA THR A 48 -9.36 7.84 -18.87
C THR A 48 -10.76 8.39 -18.93
N MET A 49 -10.91 9.69 -19.12
CA MET A 49 -12.22 10.34 -19.31
C MET A 49 -12.06 11.65 -20.08
N SER A 50 -13.14 12.12 -20.68
CA SER A 50 -13.21 13.43 -21.32
C SER A 50 -14.15 14.35 -20.55
N VAL A 51 -13.70 15.57 -20.28
CA VAL A 51 -14.42 16.59 -19.53
C VAL A 51 -14.82 17.72 -20.47
N ASP A 52 -16.14 17.94 -20.65
CA ASP A 52 -16.71 19.01 -21.46
C ASP A 52 -17.12 20.18 -20.56
N LEU A 53 -16.42 21.27 -20.69
CA LEU A 53 -16.65 22.51 -19.94
C LEU A 53 -17.52 23.51 -20.72
N SER A 54 -18.05 23.16 -21.90
CA SER A 54 -18.71 24.11 -22.79
C SER A 54 -19.88 24.83 -22.13
N LYS A 55 -20.63 24.16 -21.26
CA LYS A 55 -21.76 24.71 -20.50
C LYS A 55 -21.39 25.34 -19.16
N ALA A 56 -20.20 25.04 -18.63
CA ALA A 56 -19.77 25.50 -17.32
C ALA A 56 -19.30 26.96 -17.38
N LYS A 57 -19.99 27.86 -16.68
CA LYS A 57 -19.64 29.30 -16.55
C LYS A 57 -18.98 29.51 -15.17
N ILE A 58 -17.70 29.18 -15.07
CA ILE A 58 -16.97 29.33 -13.81
C ILE A 58 -16.68 30.81 -13.54
N ARG A 59 -16.98 31.27 -12.33
CA ARG A 59 -16.70 32.65 -11.91
C ARG A 59 -15.19 32.90 -11.92
N THR A 60 -14.78 34.12 -12.29
CA THR A 60 -13.36 34.47 -12.51
C THR A 60 -12.46 34.22 -11.31
N GLN A 61 -13.02 34.31 -10.10
CA GLN A 61 -12.30 34.11 -8.81
C GLN A 61 -12.48 32.72 -8.20
N HIS A 62 -13.19 31.80 -8.88
CA HIS A 62 -13.38 30.45 -8.38
C HIS A 62 -12.34 29.49 -8.98
N THR A 63 -11.94 28.53 -8.16
CA THR A 63 -11.30 27.29 -8.54
C THR A 63 -12.27 26.15 -8.32
N VAL A 64 -12.41 25.26 -9.27
CA VAL A 64 -13.19 24.02 -9.18
C VAL A 64 -12.21 22.85 -9.29
N ALA A 65 -12.10 22.06 -8.25
CA ALA A 65 -11.33 20.82 -8.29
C ALA A 65 -12.28 19.64 -8.50
N LEU A 66 -12.04 18.88 -9.55
CA LEU A 66 -12.71 17.63 -9.84
C LEU A 66 -11.75 16.49 -9.52
N THR A 67 -11.98 15.79 -8.45
CA THR A 67 -11.15 14.67 -8.01
C THR A 67 -11.86 13.36 -8.31
N PRO A 68 -11.37 12.55 -9.27
CA PRO A 68 -11.88 11.20 -9.44
C PRO A 68 -11.46 10.34 -8.24
N VAL A 69 -12.41 9.61 -7.69
CA VAL A 69 -12.22 8.74 -6.52
C VAL A 69 -12.68 7.34 -6.87
N LEU A 70 -11.79 6.38 -6.77
CA LEU A 70 -12.11 4.97 -6.84
C LEU A 70 -12.42 4.48 -5.43
N MET A 71 -13.59 3.93 -5.24
CA MET A 71 -14.11 3.50 -3.94
C MET A 71 -14.50 2.03 -3.97
N SER A 72 -14.20 1.28 -2.93
CA SER A 72 -14.63 -0.12 -2.79
C SER A 72 -16.16 -0.24 -2.77
N ALA A 73 -16.66 -1.44 -3.09
CA ALA A 73 -18.11 -1.71 -3.11
C ALA A 73 -18.80 -1.43 -1.77
N ASP A 74 -18.12 -1.72 -0.66
CA ASP A 74 -18.56 -1.49 0.71
C ASP A 74 -18.27 -0.07 1.23
N SER A 75 -17.64 0.78 0.41
CA SER A 75 -17.22 2.14 0.76
C SER A 75 -16.21 2.25 1.91
N SER A 76 -15.55 1.14 2.29
CA SER A 76 -14.57 1.11 3.38
C SER A 76 -13.19 1.61 2.96
N ARG A 77 -12.89 1.60 1.65
CA ARG A 77 -11.61 2.01 1.08
C ARG A 77 -11.83 2.95 -0.08
N GLU A 78 -10.97 3.96 -0.20
CA GLU A 78 -10.94 4.82 -1.36
C GLU A 78 -9.50 5.16 -1.76
N VAL A 79 -9.30 5.40 -3.05
CA VAL A 79 -8.08 5.97 -3.60
C VAL A 79 -8.45 7.13 -4.53
N THR A 80 -7.72 8.23 -4.42
CA THR A 80 -7.95 9.42 -5.24
C THR A 80 -6.96 9.47 -6.40
N PHE A 81 -7.47 9.78 -7.58
CA PHE A 81 -6.62 10.14 -8.72
C PHE A 81 -6.23 11.62 -8.64
N PRO A 82 -5.17 12.04 -9.36
CA PRO A 82 -4.81 13.44 -9.48
C PRO A 82 -6.02 14.33 -9.86
N PRO A 83 -6.23 15.46 -9.17
CA PRO A 83 -7.37 16.30 -9.45
C PRO A 83 -7.23 17.08 -10.77
N ILE A 84 -8.34 17.32 -11.44
CA ILE A 84 -8.45 18.31 -12.51
C ILE A 84 -8.86 19.63 -11.85
N VAL A 85 -7.98 20.61 -11.90
CA VAL A 85 -8.20 21.94 -11.32
C VAL A 85 -8.60 22.91 -12.41
N ILE A 86 -9.83 23.40 -12.36
CA ILE A 86 -10.39 24.31 -13.34
C ILE A 86 -10.49 25.70 -12.76
N ASP A 87 -9.65 26.59 -13.24
CA ASP A 87 -9.57 27.96 -12.78
C ASP A 87 -10.39 28.93 -13.59
N GLY A 88 -11.06 29.85 -12.91
CA GLY A 88 -11.52 31.09 -13.49
C GLY A 88 -10.31 32.03 -13.80
N LYS A 89 -10.50 32.96 -14.72
CA LYS A 89 -9.43 33.83 -15.28
C LYS A 89 -8.56 34.52 -14.21
N THR A 90 -9.18 35.03 -13.15
CA THR A 90 -8.45 35.74 -12.09
C THR A 90 -7.70 34.78 -11.19
N ARG A 91 -8.32 33.66 -10.87
CA ARG A 91 -7.69 32.64 -10.01
C ARG A 91 -6.48 32.00 -10.68
N HIS A 92 -6.55 31.73 -11.97
CA HIS A 92 -5.42 31.21 -12.74
C HIS A 92 -4.23 32.17 -12.77
N LYS A 93 -4.47 33.48 -12.82
CA LYS A 93 -3.38 34.46 -12.70
C LYS A 93 -2.69 34.43 -11.32
N VAL A 94 -3.48 34.19 -10.27
CA VAL A 94 -2.93 34.02 -8.90
C VAL A 94 -2.06 32.77 -8.83
N TYR A 95 -2.53 31.66 -9.38
CA TYR A 95 -1.75 30.43 -9.47
C TYR A 95 -0.43 30.62 -10.22
N LEU A 96 -0.45 31.19 -11.44
CA LEU A 96 0.77 31.45 -12.21
C LEU A 96 1.75 32.39 -11.52
N ARG A 97 1.22 33.33 -10.71
CA ARG A 97 2.06 34.22 -9.90
C ARG A 97 2.71 33.46 -8.73
N ALA A 98 1.94 32.64 -8.01
CA ALA A 98 2.46 31.82 -6.93
C ALA A 98 3.52 30.82 -7.43
N GLN A 99 3.30 30.18 -8.58
CA GLN A 99 4.26 29.27 -9.19
C GLN A 99 5.61 29.93 -9.56
N ARG A 100 5.61 31.23 -9.89
CA ARG A 100 6.83 31.98 -10.18
C ARG A 100 7.56 32.49 -8.94
N LEU A 101 6.89 32.51 -7.80
CA LEU A 101 7.39 33.03 -6.55
C LEU A 101 7.57 31.85 -5.59
N GLU A 102 8.75 31.24 -5.56
CA GLU A 102 9.06 30.04 -4.75
C GLU A 102 8.74 30.20 -3.24
N SER A 103 8.59 31.42 -2.75
CA SER A 103 8.26 31.74 -1.36
C SER A 103 6.75 31.83 -1.06
N VAL A 104 5.90 31.62 -2.05
CA VAL A 104 4.45 31.75 -1.92
C VAL A 104 3.79 30.37 -2.02
N GLU A 105 3.02 30.02 -1.02
CA GLU A 105 2.22 28.79 -1.02
C GLU A 105 1.25 28.75 -2.21
N LEU A 106 1.20 27.61 -2.89
CA LEU A 106 0.29 27.40 -4.02
C LEU A 106 -1.16 27.44 -3.54
N PRO A 107 -2.10 27.92 -4.36
CA PRO A 107 -3.52 27.88 -4.04
C PRO A 107 -3.99 26.42 -3.79
N PRO A 108 -5.08 26.21 -3.00
CA PRO A 108 -5.63 24.89 -2.74
C PRO A 108 -5.82 24.07 -4.03
N PHE A 109 -5.52 22.77 -3.96
CA PHE A 109 -5.55 21.78 -5.06
C PHE A 109 -4.49 21.94 -6.15
N HIS A 110 -3.70 23.03 -6.18
CA HIS A 110 -2.61 23.23 -7.13
C HIS A 110 -1.33 22.59 -6.59
N ASN A 111 -1.22 21.29 -6.72
CA ASN A 111 -0.02 20.52 -6.40
C ASN A 111 0.62 19.95 -7.67
N ASP A 112 1.80 19.33 -7.56
CA ASP A 112 2.55 18.80 -8.70
C ASP A 112 1.81 17.71 -9.47
N SER A 113 0.87 17.02 -8.86
CA SER A 113 0.07 15.99 -9.53
C SER A 113 -1.20 16.54 -10.20
N ALA A 114 -1.61 17.78 -9.88
CA ALA A 114 -2.84 18.37 -10.38
C ALA A 114 -2.75 18.77 -11.86
N GLN A 115 -3.79 18.49 -12.61
CA GLN A 115 -3.91 18.91 -14.00
C GLN A 115 -4.69 20.24 -14.06
N VAL A 116 -3.94 21.35 -14.13
CA VAL A 116 -4.53 22.71 -14.03
C VAL A 116 -4.90 23.25 -15.39
N ILE A 117 -6.18 23.62 -15.56
CA ILE A 117 -6.72 24.21 -16.77
C ILE A 117 -7.43 25.54 -16.51
N ILE A 118 -7.31 26.48 -17.43
CA ILE A 118 -8.07 27.74 -17.38
C ILE A 118 -9.39 27.59 -18.16
N ARG A 119 -10.51 28.01 -17.56
CA ARG A 119 -11.81 28.02 -18.25
C ARG A 119 -11.96 29.30 -19.07
N HIS A 120 -12.14 29.12 -20.40
CA HIS A 120 -12.45 30.17 -21.36
C HIS A 120 -13.94 30.18 -21.66
N SER A 121 -14.73 31.00 -20.94
CA SER A 121 -16.20 30.99 -20.98
C SER A 121 -16.85 31.33 -22.33
N SER A 122 -16.09 31.80 -23.30
CA SER A 122 -16.58 32.15 -24.62
C SER A 122 -16.44 31.03 -25.68
N LYS A 123 -15.83 29.90 -25.33
CA LYS A 123 -15.51 28.81 -26.28
C LYS A 123 -15.98 27.46 -25.75
N GLY A 124 -16.39 26.57 -26.65
CA GLY A 124 -16.43 25.14 -26.34
C GLY A 124 -15.02 24.69 -25.88
N GLN A 125 -14.95 23.98 -24.77
CA GLN A 125 -13.69 23.53 -24.20
C GLN A 125 -13.85 22.09 -23.71
N HIS A 126 -13.03 21.22 -24.28
CA HIS A 126 -12.92 19.81 -23.90
C HIS A 126 -11.52 19.56 -23.36
N TYR A 127 -11.45 18.64 -22.43
CA TYR A 127 -10.20 18.24 -21.82
C TYR A 127 -10.17 16.72 -21.65
N ASP A 128 -9.16 16.08 -22.21
CA ASP A 128 -8.97 14.64 -22.07
C ASP A 128 -8.07 14.38 -20.87
N TYR A 129 -8.58 13.62 -19.94
CA TYR A 129 -7.93 13.27 -18.69
C TYR A 129 -7.45 11.82 -18.73
N ALA A 130 -6.21 11.61 -18.32
CA ALA A 130 -5.64 10.30 -18.06
C ALA A 130 -4.78 10.36 -16.79
N ALA A 131 -4.97 9.39 -15.91
CA ALA A 131 -4.18 9.25 -14.69
C ALA A 131 -4.10 7.79 -14.23
N THR A 132 -3.06 7.48 -13.47
CA THR A 132 -2.81 6.14 -12.96
C THR A 132 -2.66 6.14 -11.44
N VAL A 133 -3.11 5.06 -10.81
CA VAL A 133 -2.88 4.78 -9.39
C VAL A 133 -2.37 3.35 -9.22
N PRO A 134 -1.63 3.03 -8.15
CA PRO A 134 -1.24 1.66 -7.84
C PRO A 134 -2.47 0.76 -7.70
N TYR A 135 -2.37 -0.46 -8.26
CA TYR A 135 -3.47 -1.42 -8.21
C TYR A 135 -3.52 -2.14 -6.86
N GLU A 136 -4.72 -2.24 -6.29
CA GLU A 136 -5.06 -3.10 -5.17
C GLU A 136 -6.24 -4.01 -5.52
N ARG A 137 -6.30 -5.22 -4.94
CA ARG A 137 -7.29 -6.24 -5.28
C ARG A 137 -8.76 -5.78 -5.13
N TRP A 138 -9.06 -4.99 -4.09
CA TRP A 138 -10.40 -4.48 -3.84
C TRP A 138 -10.93 -3.57 -4.95
N MET A 139 -10.05 -3.05 -5.81
CA MET A 139 -10.43 -2.16 -6.91
C MET A 139 -11.22 -2.86 -8.01
N LEU A 140 -11.18 -4.21 -8.08
CA LEU A 140 -11.93 -4.98 -9.11
C LEU A 140 -13.44 -4.76 -9.02
N ASP A 141 -13.98 -4.63 -7.82
CA ASP A 141 -15.39 -4.41 -7.55
C ASP A 141 -15.69 -2.96 -7.17
N GLY A 142 -14.74 -2.07 -7.43
CA GLY A 142 -14.85 -0.68 -7.06
C GLY A 142 -15.81 0.11 -7.94
N ARG A 143 -16.10 1.34 -7.51
CA ARG A 143 -16.91 2.33 -8.22
C ARG A 143 -16.17 3.63 -8.35
N ILE A 144 -16.30 4.32 -9.48
CA ILE A 144 -15.75 5.68 -9.62
C ILE A 144 -16.83 6.69 -9.29
N LYS A 145 -16.45 7.68 -8.50
CA LYS A 145 -17.18 8.93 -8.33
C LYS A 145 -16.28 10.11 -8.60
N ILE A 146 -16.87 11.22 -9.00
CA ILE A 146 -16.19 12.52 -9.06
C ILE A 146 -16.60 13.31 -7.84
N ARG A 147 -15.62 13.78 -7.10
CA ARG A 147 -15.78 14.72 -6.00
C ARG A 147 -15.45 16.12 -6.52
N GLU A 148 -16.40 17.02 -6.43
CA GLU A 148 -16.20 18.44 -6.71
C GLU A 148 -15.95 19.20 -5.42
N GLU A 149 -14.95 20.08 -5.45
CA GLU A 149 -14.73 21.08 -4.41
C GLU A 149 -14.56 22.46 -5.05
N VAL A 150 -15.31 23.45 -4.58
CA VAL A 150 -15.29 24.80 -5.13
C VAL A 150 -14.72 25.77 -4.11
N HIS A 151 -13.64 26.47 -4.49
CA HIS A 151 -13.00 27.49 -3.66
C HIS A 151 -13.15 28.89 -4.27
N GLY A 152 -13.42 29.87 -3.40
CA GLY A 152 -13.55 31.29 -3.77
C GLY A 152 -12.26 32.10 -3.60
N CYS A 153 -12.41 33.42 -3.64
CA CYS A 153 -11.30 34.39 -3.71
C CYS A 153 -10.36 34.44 -2.49
N VAL A 154 -10.77 33.98 -1.31
CA VAL A 154 -9.96 34.02 -0.06
C VAL A 154 -9.82 32.62 0.51
N ASN A 155 -9.65 31.60 -0.33
CA ASN A 155 -9.62 30.20 0.09
C ASN A 155 -10.87 29.75 0.89
N CYS A 156 -11.98 30.45 0.71
CA CYS A 156 -13.26 30.06 1.28
C CYS A 156 -13.82 28.87 0.54
N ASP A 157 -14.18 27.84 1.26
CA ASP A 157 -14.99 26.73 0.74
C ASP A 157 -16.35 27.31 0.28
N LYS A 158 -16.73 27.03 -0.95
CA LYS A 158 -17.97 27.52 -1.57
C LYS A 158 -18.95 26.40 -1.88
N GLY A 159 -18.55 25.17 -1.72
CA GLY A 159 -19.41 24.01 -1.90
C GLY A 159 -18.65 22.75 -2.25
N LYS A 160 -19.31 21.63 -1.95
CA LYS A 160 -18.85 20.28 -2.28
C LYS A 160 -20.00 19.52 -2.91
N ALA A 161 -19.71 18.75 -3.95
CA ALA A 161 -20.68 17.87 -4.59
C ALA A 161 -20.00 16.57 -5.02
N GLU A 162 -20.79 15.52 -5.13
CA GLU A 162 -20.31 14.23 -5.60
C GLU A 162 -21.25 13.68 -6.66
N GLN A 163 -20.69 13.04 -7.68
CA GLN A 163 -21.44 12.36 -8.73
C GLN A 163 -20.85 10.97 -8.94
N SER A 164 -21.69 9.93 -8.82
CA SER A 164 -21.29 8.57 -9.22
C SER A 164 -21.27 8.48 -10.74
N LEU A 165 -20.18 7.94 -11.28
CA LEU A 165 -20.00 7.81 -12.73
C LEU A 165 -20.22 6.37 -13.21
N TRP A 166 -19.61 5.41 -12.55
CA TRP A 166 -19.59 4.02 -12.99
C TRP A 166 -19.75 3.04 -11.85
N ALA A 167 -20.36 1.89 -12.18
CA ALA A 167 -20.33 0.69 -11.35
C ALA A 167 -19.67 -0.43 -12.19
N GLY A 168 -18.74 -1.18 -11.56
CA GLY A 168 -17.99 -2.24 -12.25
C GLY A 168 -16.88 -1.68 -13.14
N ILE A 169 -15.74 -1.42 -12.55
CA ILE A 169 -14.70 -0.53 -13.09
C ILE A 169 -13.74 -1.23 -14.03
N LEU A 170 -13.42 -2.45 -13.74
CA LEU A 170 -12.57 -3.25 -14.60
C LEU A 170 -13.45 -4.25 -15.33
N PRO A 171 -13.24 -4.46 -16.64
CA PRO A 171 -13.93 -5.52 -17.33
C PRO A 171 -13.70 -6.80 -16.53
N ALA A 172 -14.77 -7.57 -16.34
CA ALA A 172 -14.65 -8.89 -15.77
C ALA A 172 -13.54 -9.60 -16.54
N TYR A 173 -12.45 -9.91 -15.84
CA TYR A 173 -11.35 -10.65 -16.44
C TYR A 173 -11.88 -12.05 -16.72
N VAL A 174 -12.22 -12.31 -17.97
CA VAL A 174 -12.50 -13.66 -18.46
C VAL A 174 -11.15 -14.19 -19.00
N PRO A 175 -10.46 -15.03 -18.24
CA PRO A 175 -9.21 -15.59 -18.71
C PRO A 175 -9.50 -16.50 -19.89
N ASP A 176 -8.91 -16.20 -21.06
CA ASP A 176 -8.88 -17.11 -22.18
C ASP A 176 -7.77 -18.14 -21.94
N TYR A 177 -8.06 -19.16 -21.14
CA TYR A 177 -7.12 -20.24 -20.87
C TYR A 177 -7.25 -21.31 -21.95
N LYS A 178 -6.28 -21.39 -22.83
CA LYS A 178 -6.07 -22.57 -23.69
C LYS A 178 -5.39 -23.68 -22.86
N LEU A 179 -6.16 -24.32 -22.00
CA LEU A 179 -5.71 -25.44 -21.17
C LEU A 179 -5.41 -26.73 -21.97
N ASP A 180 -5.73 -26.74 -23.27
CA ASP A 180 -5.73 -27.97 -24.08
C ASP A 180 -4.33 -28.47 -24.40
N SER A 181 -3.25 -27.82 -24.02
CA SER A 181 -1.91 -28.15 -24.49
C SER A 181 -0.85 -28.50 -23.43
N ILE A 182 -1.09 -28.24 -22.13
CA ILE A 182 -0.06 -28.53 -21.11
C ILE A 182 -0.74 -29.03 -19.83
N ALA A 183 -0.79 -30.38 -19.67
CA ALA A 183 -1.01 -30.93 -18.35
C ALA A 183 0.26 -30.73 -17.50
N PRO A 184 0.20 -30.02 -16.36
CA PRO A 184 1.38 -29.84 -15.51
C PRO A 184 1.86 -31.20 -15.01
N GLU A 185 3.17 -31.40 -15.00
CA GLU A 185 3.73 -32.62 -14.41
C GLU A 185 3.37 -32.68 -12.91
N PRO A 186 3.08 -33.88 -12.40
CA PRO A 186 2.87 -34.06 -10.96
C PRO A 186 4.12 -33.62 -10.20
N GLU A 187 3.93 -32.83 -9.16
CA GLU A 187 4.99 -32.45 -8.21
C GLU A 187 5.20 -33.62 -7.23
N PRO A 188 6.29 -34.39 -7.33
CA PRO A 188 6.44 -35.61 -6.51
C PRO A 188 6.53 -35.31 -5.01
N VAL A 189 7.17 -34.20 -4.67
CA VAL A 189 7.31 -33.66 -3.32
C VAL A 189 6.97 -32.17 -3.36
N LYS A 190 5.91 -31.79 -2.68
CA LYS A 190 5.49 -30.40 -2.60
C LYS A 190 6.24 -29.72 -1.47
N VAL A 191 7.27 -28.95 -1.81
CA VAL A 191 8.00 -28.10 -0.86
C VAL A 191 7.37 -26.72 -0.84
N ARG A 192 7.03 -26.22 0.36
CA ARG A 192 6.52 -24.87 0.58
C ARG A 192 7.32 -24.20 1.67
N ALA A 193 7.30 -22.88 1.68
CA ALA A 193 8.01 -22.09 2.67
C ALA A 193 7.21 -20.86 3.09
N GLU A 194 7.33 -20.51 4.37
CA GLU A 194 6.83 -19.24 4.93
C GLU A 194 8.00 -18.45 5.49
N THR A 195 8.20 -17.23 5.00
CA THR A 195 9.22 -16.30 5.52
C THR A 195 8.57 -15.30 6.46
N ARG A 196 9.16 -15.10 7.62
CA ARG A 196 8.71 -14.18 8.67
C ARG A 196 9.89 -13.42 9.27
N THR A 197 9.60 -12.30 9.89
CA THR A 197 10.59 -11.45 10.55
C THR A 197 10.38 -11.46 12.06
N ALA A 198 11.46 -11.66 12.81
CA ALA A 198 11.51 -11.48 14.27
C ALA A 198 12.40 -10.26 14.62
N ARG A 199 11.77 -9.22 15.15
CA ARG A 199 12.45 -7.96 15.53
C ARG A 199 12.90 -8.01 16.99
N LEU A 200 13.82 -8.93 17.29
CA LEU A 200 14.36 -9.08 18.62
C LEU A 200 15.22 -7.88 19.00
N GLN A 201 15.01 -7.36 20.20
CA GLN A 201 15.79 -6.27 20.77
C GLN A 201 16.92 -6.83 21.65
N PHE A 202 18.12 -6.34 21.41
CA PHE A 202 19.30 -6.74 22.17
C PHE A 202 19.84 -5.54 22.96
N ARG A 203 20.50 -5.81 24.08
CA ARG A 203 21.31 -4.79 24.73
C ARG A 203 22.48 -4.42 23.83
N GLN A 204 23.08 -3.27 24.04
CA GLN A 204 24.26 -2.84 23.28
C GLN A 204 25.35 -3.91 23.36
N ASP A 205 25.99 -4.19 22.22
CA ASP A 205 27.04 -5.21 22.07
C ASP A 205 26.69 -6.62 22.63
N SER A 206 25.38 -6.94 22.64
CA SER A 206 24.88 -8.23 23.13
C SER A 206 24.10 -8.96 22.04
N TYR A 207 24.18 -10.27 22.08
CA TYR A 207 23.40 -11.21 21.28
C TYR A 207 22.51 -12.12 22.13
N ASN A 208 22.54 -11.94 23.47
CA ASN A 208 21.72 -12.74 24.37
C ASN A 208 20.25 -12.34 24.25
N ILE A 209 19.40 -13.30 23.92
CA ILE A 209 17.95 -13.10 23.90
C ILE A 209 17.44 -13.08 25.34
N LEU A 210 16.94 -11.93 25.75
CA LEU A 210 16.30 -11.71 27.04
C LEU A 210 14.80 -11.53 26.82
N PRO A 211 13.95 -12.54 27.13
CA PRO A 211 12.52 -12.46 26.87
C PRO A 211 11.82 -11.28 27.58
N GLY A 212 12.31 -10.88 28.75
CA GLY A 212 11.79 -9.74 29.50
C GLY A 212 12.33 -8.37 29.04
N PHE A 213 13.16 -8.31 28.00
CA PHE A 213 13.72 -7.05 27.53
C PHE A 213 12.85 -6.47 26.41
N LYS A 214 12.32 -5.27 26.63
CA LYS A 214 11.42 -4.57 25.70
C LYS A 214 10.27 -5.49 25.22
N ASN A 215 10.09 -5.63 23.89
CA ASN A 215 8.99 -6.40 23.29
C ASN A 215 9.39 -7.86 22.94
N ASN A 216 10.54 -8.35 23.41
CA ASN A 216 11.07 -9.64 22.99
C ASN A 216 10.12 -10.82 23.25
N ARG A 217 9.36 -10.78 24.35
CA ARG A 217 8.41 -11.85 24.66
C ARG A 217 7.36 -12.00 23.56
N ALA A 218 6.75 -10.90 23.11
CA ALA A 218 5.76 -10.94 22.05
C ALA A 218 6.36 -11.41 20.71
N GLU A 219 7.58 -10.98 20.39
CA GLU A 219 8.28 -11.44 19.18
C GLU A 219 8.60 -12.95 19.25
N LEU A 220 9.07 -13.45 20.39
CA LEU A 220 9.36 -14.87 20.59
C LEU A 220 8.08 -15.72 20.58
N ASP A 221 7.01 -15.23 21.21
CA ASP A 221 5.71 -15.90 21.17
C ASP A 221 5.19 -15.97 19.72
N THR A 222 5.43 -14.93 18.91
CA THR A 222 5.07 -14.94 17.47
C THR A 222 5.87 -15.99 16.70
N VAL A 223 7.19 -16.12 16.97
CA VAL A 223 8.03 -17.17 16.37
C VAL A 223 7.51 -18.55 16.74
N SER A 224 7.35 -18.83 18.05
CA SER A 224 6.87 -20.13 18.53
C SER A 224 5.47 -20.47 18.01
N ASN A 225 4.54 -19.51 18.02
CA ASN A 225 3.20 -19.69 17.47
C ASN A 225 3.22 -20.02 15.97
N SER A 226 4.10 -19.38 15.19
CA SER A 226 4.20 -19.67 13.75
C SER A 226 4.71 -21.10 13.50
N ILE A 227 5.70 -21.56 14.25
CA ILE A 227 6.23 -22.92 14.18
C ILE A 227 5.15 -23.92 14.61
N GLU A 228 4.43 -23.61 15.70
CA GLU A 228 3.38 -24.47 16.23
C GLU A 228 2.20 -24.61 15.26
N LEU A 229 1.80 -23.52 14.57
CA LEU A 229 0.77 -23.57 13.53
C LEU A 229 1.14 -24.54 12.41
N VAL A 230 2.39 -24.53 11.95
CA VAL A 230 2.87 -25.49 10.94
C VAL A 230 2.90 -26.91 11.52
N LYS A 231 3.39 -27.08 12.76
CA LYS A 231 3.43 -28.42 13.42
C LYS A 231 2.07 -29.03 13.66
N LYS A 232 1.05 -28.22 13.96
CA LYS A 232 -0.34 -28.70 14.17
C LYS A 232 -1.04 -29.09 12.87
N ASN A 233 -0.56 -28.63 11.74
CA ASN A 233 -1.15 -28.98 10.45
C ASN A 233 -0.69 -30.40 10.06
N THR A 234 -1.63 -31.34 10.06
CA THR A 234 -1.37 -32.76 9.74
C THR A 234 -1.01 -32.99 8.28
N ASP A 235 -1.26 -32.02 7.41
CA ASP A 235 -0.99 -32.11 5.97
C ASP A 235 0.44 -31.71 5.63
N VAL A 236 1.18 -31.16 6.60
CA VAL A 236 2.55 -30.68 6.36
C VAL A 236 3.55 -31.28 7.34
N ARG A 237 4.81 -31.38 6.91
CA ARG A 237 5.94 -31.80 7.73
C ARG A 237 7.09 -30.83 7.56
N ILE A 238 7.52 -30.16 8.63
CA ILE A 238 8.70 -29.29 8.62
C ILE A 238 9.94 -30.08 8.19
N ILE A 239 10.71 -29.55 7.26
CA ILE A 239 11.95 -30.10 6.74
C ILE A 239 13.16 -29.23 7.06
N GLY A 240 12.97 -27.94 7.31
CA GLY A 240 14.01 -27.01 7.71
C GLY A 240 13.48 -25.67 8.20
N ILE A 241 14.24 -25.05 9.07
CA ILE A 241 14.03 -23.65 9.49
C ILE A 241 15.33 -22.92 9.22
N TYR A 242 15.27 -21.96 8.34
CA TYR A 242 16.40 -21.13 7.91
C TYR A 242 16.30 -19.80 8.61
N ILE A 243 17.35 -19.41 9.31
CA ILE A 243 17.41 -18.20 10.13
C ILE A 243 18.51 -17.30 9.57
N THR A 244 18.17 -16.09 9.18
CA THR A 244 19.12 -15.10 8.69
C THR A 244 19.17 -13.91 9.63
N GLY A 245 20.35 -13.60 10.14
CA GLY A 245 20.59 -12.46 11.02
C GLY A 245 21.03 -11.22 10.25
N TYR A 246 20.55 -10.06 10.73
CA TYR A 246 20.90 -8.76 10.20
C TYR A 246 21.34 -7.81 11.31
N ALA A 247 22.23 -6.90 10.97
CA ALA A 247 22.64 -5.76 11.79
C ALA A 247 22.31 -4.44 11.10
N SER A 248 22.28 -3.36 11.85
CA SER A 248 22.21 -2.01 11.31
C SER A 248 23.60 -1.52 10.91
N PRO A 249 23.71 -0.54 10.00
CA PRO A 249 24.98 -0.03 9.49
C PRO A 249 25.92 0.62 10.52
N GLU A 250 25.44 0.92 11.72
CA GLU A 250 26.28 1.57 12.74
C GLU A 250 27.43 0.67 13.23
N GLY A 251 28.62 1.20 13.27
CA GLY A 251 29.83 0.49 13.64
C GLY A 251 30.65 0.02 12.45
N SER A 252 31.52 -0.97 12.65
CA SER A 252 32.29 -1.53 11.54
C SER A 252 31.59 -2.75 10.94
N MET A 253 31.74 -2.93 9.64
CA MET A 253 31.21 -4.08 8.91
C MET A 253 31.66 -5.41 9.54
N ALA A 254 32.93 -5.50 9.94
CA ALA A 254 33.46 -6.72 10.58
C ALA A 254 32.77 -7.03 11.91
N HIS A 255 32.52 -6.02 12.74
CA HIS A 255 31.78 -6.16 13.98
C HIS A 255 30.32 -6.56 13.72
N ASN A 256 29.65 -5.90 12.77
CA ASN A 256 28.27 -6.15 12.43
C ASN A 256 28.06 -7.53 11.79
N MET A 257 29.05 -8.04 11.06
CA MET A 257 29.05 -9.41 10.54
C MET A 257 29.01 -10.42 11.72
N ALA A 258 29.92 -10.30 12.68
CA ALA A 258 29.94 -11.17 13.87
C ALA A 258 28.67 -11.01 14.74
N LEU A 259 28.15 -9.79 14.86
CA LEU A 259 26.97 -9.51 15.65
C LEU A 259 25.70 -10.13 15.03
N SER A 260 25.53 -10.03 13.72
CA SER A 260 24.42 -10.65 13.00
C SER A 260 24.45 -12.17 13.06
N GLU A 261 25.65 -12.78 12.95
CA GLU A 261 25.87 -14.21 13.13
C GLU A 261 25.43 -14.68 14.53
N ASN A 262 25.94 -14.03 15.58
CA ASN A 262 25.64 -14.41 16.96
C ASN A 262 24.16 -14.23 17.30
N ARG A 263 23.49 -13.20 16.77
CA ARG A 263 22.05 -12.99 16.93
C ARG A 263 21.23 -14.07 16.24
N ALA A 264 21.63 -14.48 15.03
CA ALA A 264 20.96 -15.57 14.32
C ALA A 264 21.11 -16.90 15.07
N LYS A 265 22.33 -17.22 15.56
CA LYS A 265 22.59 -18.39 16.41
C LYS A 265 21.77 -18.37 17.70
N ALA A 266 21.63 -17.22 18.34
CA ALA A 266 20.82 -17.09 19.55
C ALA A 266 19.34 -17.40 19.31
N LEU A 267 18.78 -16.99 18.16
CA LEU A 267 17.40 -17.35 17.80
C LEU A 267 17.28 -18.85 17.48
N ALA A 268 18.25 -19.44 16.77
CA ALA A 268 18.29 -20.87 16.52
C ALA A 268 18.33 -21.70 17.82
N ASP A 269 19.14 -21.27 18.78
CA ASP A 269 19.23 -21.90 20.10
C ASP A 269 17.92 -21.76 20.90
N TYR A 270 17.24 -20.63 20.77
CA TYR A 270 15.92 -20.44 21.36
C TYR A 270 14.91 -21.42 20.76
N ILE A 271 14.78 -21.47 19.44
CA ILE A 271 13.84 -22.36 18.72
C ILE A 271 14.15 -23.83 19.08
N ARG A 272 15.42 -24.24 19.07
CA ARG A 272 15.82 -25.59 19.48
C ARG A 272 15.34 -25.95 20.88
N ARG A 273 15.48 -25.02 21.83
CA ARG A 273 15.17 -25.26 23.24
C ARG A 273 13.69 -25.23 23.55
N TYR A 274 12.94 -24.32 22.98
CA TYR A 274 11.56 -24.05 23.35
C TYR A 274 10.55 -24.65 22.37
N ASP A 275 10.90 -24.79 21.11
CA ASP A 275 10.00 -25.31 20.09
C ASP A 275 10.32 -26.77 19.71
N ALA A 276 11.27 -27.40 20.37
CA ALA A 276 11.66 -28.81 20.17
C ALA A 276 11.90 -29.16 18.69
N ILE A 277 12.65 -28.32 18.00
CA ILE A 277 13.12 -28.55 16.63
C ILE A 277 14.49 -29.22 16.71
N ALA A 278 14.67 -30.28 15.90
CA ALA A 278 15.94 -31.00 15.84
C ALA A 278 17.07 -30.12 15.27
N PRO A 279 18.28 -30.16 15.80
CA PRO A 279 19.37 -29.29 15.40
C PRO A 279 19.69 -29.34 13.90
N GLU A 280 19.54 -30.50 13.27
CA GLU A 280 19.77 -30.73 11.84
C GLU A 280 18.78 -30.02 10.95
N MET A 281 17.64 -29.57 11.49
CA MET A 281 16.63 -28.81 10.78
C MET A 281 16.86 -27.30 10.87
N LEU A 282 17.82 -26.85 11.70
CA LEU A 282 18.11 -25.43 11.92
C LEU A 282 19.32 -25.02 11.10
N HIS A 283 19.08 -24.13 10.15
CA HIS A 283 20.10 -23.57 9.26
C HIS A 283 20.28 -22.09 9.59
N VAL A 284 21.50 -21.69 9.89
CA VAL A 284 21.82 -20.32 10.29
C VAL A 284 22.67 -19.66 9.23
N ASP A 285 22.23 -18.49 8.80
CA ASP A 285 22.92 -17.58 7.89
C ASP A 285 22.95 -16.16 8.48
N TRP A 286 23.82 -15.31 7.98
CA TRP A 286 23.91 -13.92 8.39
C TRP A 286 24.42 -13.04 7.25
N LYS A 287 23.93 -11.81 7.21
CA LYS A 287 24.21 -10.84 6.14
C LYS A 287 25.04 -9.65 6.61
N GLY A 288 25.33 -9.55 7.92
CA GLY A 288 25.93 -8.34 8.48
C GLY A 288 24.97 -7.17 8.40
N GLU A 289 25.39 -6.09 7.78
CA GLU A 289 24.62 -4.87 7.66
C GLU A 289 23.53 -4.95 6.60
N ASP A 290 22.31 -4.52 6.97
CA ASP A 290 21.12 -4.58 6.10
C ASP A 290 20.96 -3.30 5.27
N TRP A 291 21.84 -3.10 4.32
CA TRP A 291 21.76 -1.94 3.42
C TRP A 291 20.54 -1.93 2.50
N GLU A 292 20.12 -3.11 2.02
CA GLU A 292 18.89 -3.23 1.22
C GLU A 292 17.64 -2.91 2.05
N GLY A 293 17.59 -3.42 3.29
CA GLY A 293 16.54 -3.05 4.24
C GLY A 293 16.56 -1.58 4.58
N PHE A 294 17.74 -0.96 4.68
CA PHE A 294 17.88 0.47 4.94
C PHE A 294 17.22 1.29 3.82
N VAL A 295 17.57 1.02 2.56
CA VAL A 295 16.95 1.68 1.40
C VAL A 295 15.42 1.52 1.40
N ARG A 296 14.93 0.33 1.74
CA ARG A 296 13.49 0.04 1.81
C ARG A 296 12.81 0.84 2.92
N VAL A 297 13.33 0.78 4.15
CA VAL A 297 12.77 1.48 5.32
C VAL A 297 12.84 2.98 5.15
N LEU A 298 13.89 3.51 4.52
CA LEU A 298 14.04 4.94 4.23
C LEU A 298 12.89 5.48 3.36
N GLY A 299 12.30 4.64 2.52
CA GLY A 299 11.11 4.97 1.72
C GLY A 299 9.89 5.33 2.58
N ASP A 300 9.76 4.74 3.78
CA ASP A 300 8.66 4.99 4.71
C ASP A 300 8.82 6.31 5.48
N PHE A 301 9.95 7.01 5.30
CA PHE A 301 10.27 8.28 5.96
C PHE A 301 10.37 9.46 4.98
N PRO A 302 9.27 9.87 4.32
CA PRO A 302 9.28 10.95 3.32
C PRO A 302 9.73 12.29 3.92
N ASN A 303 9.52 12.49 5.23
CA ASN A 303 9.86 13.72 5.93
C ASN A 303 11.27 13.71 6.58
N LEU A 304 12.15 12.79 6.20
CA LEU A 304 13.54 12.83 6.62
C LEU A 304 14.25 13.96 5.86
N LEU A 305 14.81 14.90 6.61
CA LEU A 305 15.58 16.00 6.00
C LEU A 305 16.76 15.43 5.20
N LYS A 306 16.96 15.92 3.97
CA LYS A 306 18.02 15.47 3.04
C LYS A 306 17.97 13.96 2.73
N ARG A 307 16.80 13.40 2.68
CA ARG A 307 16.61 11.97 2.36
C ARG A 307 17.28 11.58 1.04
N ASP A 308 17.18 12.42 0.03
CA ASP A 308 17.78 12.14 -1.29
C ASP A 308 19.31 12.13 -1.21
N GLU A 309 19.93 13.00 -0.39
CA GLU A 309 21.38 12.97 -0.12
C GLU A 309 21.80 11.69 0.60
N VAL A 310 20.95 11.16 1.48
CA VAL A 310 21.16 9.84 2.12
C VAL A 310 21.16 8.73 1.07
N TYR A 311 20.21 8.70 0.14
CA TYR A 311 20.18 7.74 -0.97
C TYR A 311 21.43 7.84 -1.84
N GLU A 312 21.82 9.07 -2.24
CA GLU A 312 23.02 9.30 -3.04
C GLU A 312 24.30 8.80 -2.36
N ILE A 313 24.42 8.97 -1.04
CA ILE A 313 25.57 8.44 -0.28
C ILE A 313 25.59 6.92 -0.32
N ILE A 314 24.43 6.27 -0.09
CA ILE A 314 24.31 4.81 -0.10
C ILE A 314 24.66 4.21 -1.47
N GLU A 315 24.19 4.84 -2.55
CA GLU A 315 24.46 4.40 -3.92
C GLU A 315 25.90 4.65 -4.36
N ARG A 316 26.52 5.70 -3.84
CA ARG A 316 27.90 6.08 -4.21
C ARG A 316 28.97 5.13 -3.67
N TYR A 317 28.71 4.49 -2.52
CA TYR A 317 29.68 3.67 -1.81
C TYR A 317 29.18 2.24 -1.56
N PRO A 318 28.82 1.48 -2.61
CA PRO A 318 28.26 0.14 -2.44
C PRO A 318 29.25 -0.87 -1.87
N ASP A 319 30.56 -0.71 -2.16
CA ASP A 319 31.61 -1.62 -1.74
C ASP A 319 32.44 -1.11 -0.54
N GLU A 320 32.24 0.15 -0.14
CA GLU A 320 32.96 0.81 0.95
C GLU A 320 32.00 1.19 2.07
N ARG A 321 31.35 0.19 2.67
CA ARG A 321 30.22 0.40 3.60
C ARG A 321 30.59 1.14 4.88
N ASP A 322 31.76 0.87 5.47
CA ASP A 322 32.25 1.61 6.63
C ASP A 322 32.48 3.10 6.28
N PHE A 323 32.96 3.38 5.06
CA PHE A 323 33.12 4.75 4.59
C PHE A 323 31.77 5.42 4.28
N CYS A 324 30.82 4.66 3.72
CA CYS A 324 29.45 5.12 3.52
C CYS A 324 28.83 5.60 4.85
N GLU A 325 28.93 4.79 5.90
CA GLU A 325 28.42 5.14 7.23
C GLU A 325 29.10 6.40 7.79
N LEU A 326 30.41 6.55 7.60
CA LEU A 326 31.14 7.78 7.97
C LEU A 326 30.65 9.02 7.22
N GLN A 327 30.18 8.91 5.98
CA GLN A 327 29.58 10.02 5.25
C GLN A 327 28.20 10.37 5.78
N LEU A 328 27.38 9.36 6.11
CA LEU A 328 26.07 9.57 6.75
C LEU A 328 26.20 10.29 8.11
N GLN A 329 27.23 9.96 8.89
CA GLN A 329 27.54 10.63 10.17
C GLN A 329 27.90 12.13 10.00
N LYS A 330 28.46 12.51 8.86
CA LYS A 330 28.84 13.90 8.55
C LYS A 330 27.71 14.75 8.03
N LEU A 331 26.51 14.21 7.83
CA LEU A 331 25.36 14.98 7.36
C LEU A 331 25.00 16.12 8.32
N VAL A 332 24.75 17.28 7.76
CA VAL A 332 24.39 18.49 8.52
C VAL A 332 22.94 18.86 8.20
N PRO A 333 22.12 19.11 9.20
CA PRO A 333 22.41 19.11 10.65
C PRO A 333 22.54 17.70 11.24
N PRO A 334 23.25 17.51 12.35
CA PRO A 334 23.48 16.20 12.99
C PRO A 334 22.22 15.44 13.39
N THR A 335 21.09 16.15 13.46
CA THR A 335 19.77 15.58 13.71
C THR A 335 19.36 14.55 12.64
N ILE A 336 19.89 14.65 11.41
CA ILE A 336 19.63 13.68 10.35
C ILE A 336 20.16 12.32 10.78
N TYR A 337 21.45 12.23 11.11
CA TYR A 337 22.06 10.98 11.53
C TYR A 337 21.47 10.46 12.86
N HIS A 338 21.13 11.36 13.79
CA HIS A 338 20.41 10.98 15.00
C HIS A 338 19.07 10.29 14.70
N ARG A 339 18.31 10.78 13.72
CA ARG A 339 17.07 10.14 13.28
C ARG A 339 17.32 8.80 12.60
N LEU A 340 18.40 8.64 11.83
CA LEU A 340 18.78 7.33 11.31
C LEU A 340 18.99 6.33 12.46
N LEU A 341 19.74 6.69 13.48
CA LEU A 341 20.03 5.83 14.65
C LEU A 341 18.79 5.45 15.48
N THR A 342 17.85 6.40 15.65
CA THR A 342 16.75 6.24 16.61
C THR A 342 15.45 5.76 15.95
N GLU A 343 15.20 6.12 14.70
CA GLU A 343 13.93 5.84 14.02
C GLU A 343 14.07 4.74 12.95
N ILE A 344 15.18 4.68 12.21
CA ILE A 344 15.34 3.81 11.04
C ILE A 344 16.16 2.56 11.36
N TYR A 345 17.35 2.71 11.90
CA TYR A 345 18.26 1.60 12.19
C TYR A 345 17.69 0.53 13.13
N PRO A 346 16.83 0.84 14.12
CA PRO A 346 16.21 -0.20 14.93
C PRO A 346 15.41 -1.23 14.14
N ALA A 347 14.82 -0.84 13.01
CA ALA A 347 14.07 -1.76 12.15
C ALA A 347 14.98 -2.75 11.39
N LEU A 348 16.27 -2.41 11.21
CA LEU A 348 17.26 -3.21 10.50
C LEU A 348 17.87 -4.31 11.40
N ARG A 349 17.79 -4.14 12.71
CA ARG A 349 18.26 -5.10 13.71
C ARG A 349 17.23 -6.20 13.87
N ARG A 350 17.23 -7.19 12.98
CA ARG A 350 16.22 -8.24 12.94
C ARG A 350 16.83 -9.59 12.61
N ASN A 351 16.06 -10.63 12.89
CA ASN A 351 16.24 -11.93 12.27
C ASN A 351 15.07 -12.20 11.33
N GLU A 352 15.34 -12.74 10.17
CA GLU A 352 14.34 -13.38 9.32
C GLU A 352 14.42 -14.89 9.55
N TYR A 353 13.29 -15.56 9.57
CA TYR A 353 13.25 -17.00 9.60
C TYR A 353 12.24 -17.50 8.56
N ARG A 354 12.64 -18.57 7.88
CA ARG A 354 11.86 -19.23 6.85
C ARG A 354 11.63 -20.68 7.26
N ILE A 355 10.38 -21.06 7.39
CA ILE A 355 9.99 -22.42 7.71
C ILE A 355 9.71 -23.13 6.40
N GLU A 356 10.50 -24.14 6.07
CA GLU A 356 10.26 -25.03 4.93
C GLU A 356 9.56 -26.30 5.40
N TYR A 357 8.58 -26.72 4.63
CA TYR A 357 7.82 -27.92 4.92
C TYR A 357 7.40 -28.66 3.65
N ASN A 358 7.33 -29.97 3.74
CA ASN A 358 6.72 -30.80 2.73
C ASN A 358 5.22 -30.84 2.97
N VAL A 359 4.45 -30.79 1.88
CA VAL A 359 2.99 -30.94 1.89
C VAL A 359 2.67 -32.31 1.27
N ARG A 360 1.78 -33.09 1.90
CA ARG A 360 1.31 -34.35 1.31
C ARG A 360 0.48 -34.09 0.06
N ASN A 361 0.35 -35.10 -0.77
CA ASN A 361 -0.56 -35.03 -1.90
C ASN A 361 -2.01 -35.14 -1.43
N PHE A 362 -2.89 -34.39 -2.09
CA PHE A 362 -4.32 -34.39 -1.83
C PHE A 362 -5.07 -35.22 -2.86
N ASN A 363 -6.10 -35.92 -2.45
CA ASN A 363 -7.07 -36.48 -3.37
C ASN A 363 -7.97 -35.36 -3.95
N LEU A 364 -8.80 -35.68 -4.95
CA LEU A 364 -9.62 -34.68 -5.65
C LEU A 364 -10.61 -33.95 -4.72
N GLU A 365 -11.22 -34.64 -3.76
CA GLU A 365 -12.18 -34.04 -2.83
C GLU A 365 -11.49 -33.12 -1.82
N GLU A 366 -10.32 -33.54 -1.32
CA GLU A 366 -9.47 -32.71 -0.46
C GLU A 366 -8.98 -31.49 -1.21
N ALA A 367 -8.49 -31.67 -2.45
CA ALA A 367 -8.01 -30.58 -3.27
C ALA A 367 -9.09 -29.54 -3.58
N ARG A 368 -10.34 -29.95 -3.81
CA ARG A 368 -11.47 -29.04 -3.99
C ARG A 368 -11.70 -28.14 -2.76
N ARG A 369 -11.60 -28.68 -1.56
CA ARG A 369 -11.71 -27.88 -0.34
C ARG A 369 -10.51 -26.94 -0.17
N MET A 370 -9.31 -27.44 -0.47
CA MET A 370 -8.07 -26.68 -0.36
C MET A 370 -8.00 -25.50 -1.33
N VAL A 371 -8.68 -25.55 -2.48
CA VAL A 371 -8.77 -24.39 -3.39
C VAL A 371 -9.37 -23.17 -2.69
N ASP A 372 -10.37 -23.38 -1.83
CA ASP A 372 -11.04 -22.29 -1.10
C ASP A 372 -10.29 -21.91 0.19
N GLU A 373 -9.78 -22.91 0.93
CA GLU A 373 -9.20 -22.71 2.27
C GLU A 373 -7.71 -22.37 2.22
N ARG A 374 -6.89 -23.16 1.50
CA ARG A 374 -5.44 -23.08 1.46
C ARG A 374 -4.88 -23.47 0.09
N PRO A 375 -5.15 -22.67 -0.95
CA PRO A 375 -4.67 -22.95 -2.31
C PRO A 375 -3.13 -22.99 -2.41
N ASP A 376 -2.43 -22.34 -1.48
CA ASP A 376 -0.98 -22.34 -1.36
C ASP A 376 -0.37 -23.73 -1.10
N LEU A 377 -1.14 -24.69 -0.59
CA LEU A 377 -0.71 -26.06 -0.31
C LEU A 377 -0.89 -27.00 -1.52
N LEU A 378 -1.63 -26.57 -2.53
CA LEU A 378 -1.88 -27.37 -3.72
C LEU A 378 -0.70 -27.32 -4.69
N SER A 379 -0.48 -28.42 -5.40
CA SER A 379 0.37 -28.42 -6.60
C SER A 379 -0.42 -27.92 -7.81
N LEU A 380 0.29 -27.44 -8.82
CA LEU A 380 -0.32 -27.01 -10.07
C LEU A 380 -1.13 -28.16 -10.72
N SER A 381 -0.61 -29.37 -10.67
CA SER A 381 -1.30 -30.57 -11.17
C SER A 381 -2.61 -30.88 -10.42
N GLU A 382 -2.62 -30.69 -9.10
CA GLU A 382 -3.84 -30.85 -8.28
C GLU A 382 -4.88 -29.79 -8.62
N MET A 383 -4.46 -28.53 -8.77
CA MET A 383 -5.34 -27.42 -9.17
C MET A 383 -5.97 -27.67 -10.56
N TYR A 384 -5.20 -28.16 -11.51
CA TYR A 384 -5.73 -28.54 -12.83
C TYR A 384 -6.75 -29.66 -12.77
N LYS A 385 -6.49 -30.72 -11.97
CA LYS A 385 -7.46 -31.78 -11.75
C LYS A 385 -8.76 -31.29 -11.14
N VAL A 386 -8.67 -30.33 -10.21
CA VAL A 386 -9.85 -29.69 -9.63
C VAL A 386 -10.62 -28.90 -10.69
N ALA A 387 -9.92 -28.07 -11.48
CA ALA A 387 -10.54 -27.30 -12.57
C ALA A 387 -11.26 -28.25 -13.56
N ASP A 388 -10.58 -29.26 -14.06
CA ASP A 388 -11.16 -30.24 -15.00
C ASP A 388 -12.40 -30.94 -14.44
N SER A 389 -12.45 -31.13 -13.12
CA SER A 389 -13.56 -31.81 -12.44
C SER A 389 -14.85 -31.00 -12.37
N TYR A 390 -14.78 -29.70 -12.51
CA TYR A 390 -15.97 -28.82 -12.51
C TYR A 390 -16.59 -28.66 -13.92
N GLY A 391 -15.84 -28.93 -14.96
CA GLY A 391 -16.25 -28.67 -16.32
C GLY A 391 -16.12 -27.19 -16.75
N LYS A 392 -15.72 -26.99 -17.99
CA LYS A 392 -15.45 -25.65 -18.57
C LYS A 392 -16.69 -24.75 -18.49
N GLY A 393 -16.48 -23.49 -18.10
CA GLY A 393 -17.54 -22.48 -18.02
C GLY A 393 -18.38 -22.50 -16.75
N THR A 394 -18.01 -23.27 -15.75
CA THR A 394 -18.65 -23.22 -14.41
C THR A 394 -17.89 -22.25 -13.49
N PRO A 395 -18.58 -21.63 -12.50
CA PRO A 395 -17.90 -20.77 -11.50
C PRO A 395 -16.75 -21.47 -10.76
N GLY A 396 -16.86 -22.77 -10.48
CA GLY A 396 -15.79 -23.55 -9.85
C GLY A 396 -14.58 -23.73 -10.76
N TYR A 397 -14.78 -23.91 -12.07
CA TYR A 397 -13.71 -23.95 -13.05
C TYR A 397 -12.96 -22.62 -13.09
N ASP A 398 -13.69 -21.49 -13.19
CA ASP A 398 -13.11 -20.17 -13.25
C ASP A 398 -12.33 -19.81 -11.98
N LEU A 399 -12.87 -20.15 -10.79
CA LEU A 399 -12.19 -19.95 -9.50
C LEU A 399 -10.87 -20.75 -9.43
N SER A 400 -10.88 -22.01 -9.84
CA SER A 400 -9.67 -22.85 -9.86
C SER A 400 -8.60 -22.27 -10.75
N LEU A 401 -8.98 -21.69 -11.90
CA LEU A 401 -8.04 -21.04 -12.83
C LEU A 401 -7.45 -19.75 -12.29
N ILE A 402 -8.23 -18.96 -11.55
CA ILE A 402 -7.74 -17.75 -10.87
C ILE A 402 -6.61 -18.15 -9.91
N HIS A 403 -6.81 -19.19 -9.11
CA HIS A 403 -5.78 -19.68 -8.19
C HIS A 403 -4.55 -20.28 -8.89
N ILE A 404 -4.71 -20.87 -10.07
CA ILE A 404 -3.58 -21.32 -10.90
C ILE A 404 -2.71 -20.14 -11.36
N SER A 405 -3.31 -18.98 -11.64
CA SER A 405 -2.57 -17.79 -12.10
C SER A 405 -1.93 -16.96 -10.97
N GLU A 406 -2.42 -17.07 -9.73
CA GLU A 406 -1.94 -16.29 -8.58
C GLU A 406 -0.69 -16.87 -7.88
N PRO A 407 -0.47 -18.18 -7.72
CA PRO A 407 0.68 -18.73 -6.98
C PRO A 407 2.02 -18.35 -7.58
N THR A 408 2.10 -18.21 -8.88
CA THR A 408 3.30 -17.76 -9.59
C THR A 408 3.73 -16.33 -9.19
N ARG A 409 2.82 -15.51 -8.66
CA ARG A 409 3.14 -14.16 -8.16
C ARG A 409 3.72 -14.13 -6.75
N ARG A 410 3.37 -15.08 -5.88
CA ARG A 410 3.87 -15.10 -4.49
C ARG A 410 5.27 -15.71 -4.36
N SER A 411 5.65 -16.61 -5.25
CA SER A 411 6.98 -17.24 -5.25
C SER A 411 8.10 -16.40 -5.88
N TYR A 412 7.77 -15.31 -6.58
CA TYR A 412 8.75 -14.39 -7.19
C TYR A 412 8.94 -13.07 -6.40
N ILE A 413 8.34 -12.94 -5.21
CA ILE A 413 8.58 -11.82 -4.30
C ILE A 413 9.33 -12.37 -3.08
N SER A 414 10.54 -12.81 -3.31
CA SER A 414 11.56 -13.05 -2.29
C SER A 414 12.82 -12.31 -2.66
#